data_345d180b456a0b858e11c509275b2231
#
_entry.id   345d180b456a0b858e11c509275b2231
#
_cell.length_a   1.000
_cell.length_b   1.000
_cell.length_c   1.000
_cell.angle_alpha   90.00
_cell.angle_beta   90.00
_cell.angle_gamma   90.00
#
_symmetry.space_group_name_H-M   'P 1'
#
loop_
_entity.id
_entity.type
_entity.pdbx_description
1 polymer ?
#
loop_
_entity_poly.entity_id
_entity_poly.type
_entity_poly.pdbx_seq_one_letter_code
_entity_poly.pdbx_strand_id
1 'polypeptide(L)'
;PDITLYRTDNLHPTVAGSYLAACTIYYRMFNKSPYGNKFLPGSEYDTDKLISKLAMDDALILQQIADGRLLINTHYTTINKGQSSKLTATFTANAKNETLTDYKNNIIWDSTDLTGVSINKLTGEFTALKTGKYQVMATTDSGLICYSTIDVKQPATSLTIKEDKILKVVKGYSGHYTTEMGPSDTTDKITWKSDLPSVVSVNSNGGIIAKKVGIAKITATTTSGINVVHYVRVKLKTPTGVKLTKKSKKITKKKKSYSVTVKWTKNTNAVKYYVYRRLSTKRSYTRIATTTKPKYIDTKVKKNKKYYYKIKAIYSNTKLNSDKTPAYAIVIGK
;
A
#
# COMPACT_ATOMS: atom_id res chain seq x y z
N PRO A 1 8.71 -18.84 -13.32
CA PRO A 1 8.21 -17.74 -14.15
C PRO A 1 7.54 -18.32 -15.40
N ASP A 2 6.39 -17.76 -15.77
CA ASP A 2 5.71 -18.14 -17.01
C ASP A 2 6.43 -17.42 -18.17
N ILE A 3 7.41 -18.09 -18.77
CA ILE A 3 8.14 -17.57 -19.92
C ILE A 3 7.28 -17.78 -21.17
N THR A 4 6.73 -16.70 -21.70
CA THR A 4 5.95 -16.74 -22.93
C THR A 4 6.88 -16.73 -24.15
N LEU A 5 6.85 -17.80 -24.95
CA LEU A 5 7.71 -17.94 -26.12
C LEU A 5 7.13 -17.34 -27.41
N TYR A 6 5.82 -17.19 -27.48
CA TYR A 6 5.13 -16.60 -28.62
C TYR A 6 4.26 -15.41 -28.21
N ARG A 7 4.04 -14.46 -29.13
CA ARG A 7 3.09 -13.35 -28.96
C ARG A 7 1.65 -13.88 -28.95
N THR A 8 0.71 -13.03 -28.66
CA THR A 8 -0.73 -13.36 -28.61
C THR A 8 -1.30 -13.88 -29.94
N ASP A 9 -0.61 -13.61 -31.07
CA ASP A 9 -0.97 -14.13 -32.39
C ASP A 9 -0.50 -15.59 -32.62
N ASN A 10 0.26 -16.17 -31.74
CA ASN A 10 0.86 -17.51 -31.82
C ASN A 10 1.75 -17.75 -33.05
N LEU A 11 2.10 -16.72 -33.81
CA LEU A 11 2.90 -16.81 -35.05
C LEU A 11 4.29 -16.21 -34.85
N HIS A 12 4.38 -15.09 -34.17
CA HIS A 12 5.63 -14.38 -33.97
C HIS A 12 6.23 -14.73 -32.59
N PRO A 13 7.54 -15.10 -32.57
CA PRO A 13 8.19 -15.35 -31.29
C PRO A 13 8.33 -14.06 -30.47
N THR A 14 8.34 -14.22 -29.16
CA THR A 14 8.78 -13.17 -28.23
C THR A 14 10.31 -13.07 -28.24
N VAL A 15 10.87 -12.10 -27.51
CA VAL A 15 12.32 -12.04 -27.25
C VAL A 15 12.82 -13.36 -26.65
N ALA A 16 12.09 -13.93 -25.70
CA ALA A 16 12.42 -15.21 -25.08
C ALA A 16 12.39 -16.38 -26.08
N GLY A 17 11.37 -16.44 -26.95
CA GLY A 17 11.27 -17.46 -28.00
C GLY A 17 12.39 -17.37 -29.02
N SER A 18 12.73 -16.16 -29.49
CA SER A 18 13.86 -15.92 -30.41
C SER A 18 15.19 -16.29 -29.77
N TYR A 19 15.36 -15.97 -28.50
CA TYR A 19 16.59 -16.30 -27.77
C TYR A 19 16.75 -17.81 -27.56
N LEU A 20 15.70 -18.53 -27.21
CA LEU A 20 15.72 -19.99 -27.11
C LEU A 20 16.12 -20.62 -28.47
N ALA A 21 15.53 -20.16 -29.57
CA ALA A 21 15.88 -20.64 -30.91
C ALA A 21 17.37 -20.39 -31.23
N ALA A 22 17.89 -19.20 -30.91
CA ALA A 22 19.30 -18.88 -31.11
C ALA A 22 20.23 -19.77 -30.26
N CYS A 23 19.91 -20.00 -29.01
CA CYS A 23 20.64 -20.91 -28.13
C CYS A 23 20.63 -22.36 -28.66
N THR A 24 19.49 -22.83 -29.15
CA THR A 24 19.33 -24.16 -29.72
C THR A 24 20.14 -24.31 -30.99
N ILE A 25 20.13 -23.32 -31.89
CA ILE A 25 20.94 -23.30 -33.10
C ILE A 25 22.43 -23.29 -32.73
N TYR A 26 22.84 -22.45 -31.81
CA TYR A 26 24.24 -22.40 -31.34
C TYR A 26 24.71 -23.76 -30.85
N TYR A 27 23.91 -24.39 -29.96
CA TYR A 27 24.22 -25.73 -29.47
C TYR A 27 24.38 -26.76 -30.64
N ARG A 28 23.42 -26.76 -31.56
CA ARG A 28 23.42 -27.70 -32.69
C ARG A 28 24.58 -27.50 -33.66
N MET A 29 24.97 -26.24 -33.91
CA MET A 29 26.05 -25.90 -34.83
C MET A 29 27.45 -26.17 -34.25
N PHE A 30 27.63 -25.80 -32.97
CA PHE A 30 28.98 -25.79 -32.38
C PHE A 30 29.21 -26.94 -31.39
N ASN A 31 28.19 -27.72 -31.06
CA ASN A 31 28.21 -28.76 -30.02
C ASN A 31 28.77 -28.21 -28.67
N LYS A 32 28.46 -26.95 -28.38
CA LYS A 32 28.85 -26.25 -27.14
C LYS A 32 27.63 -25.80 -26.40
N SER A 33 27.64 -25.95 -25.07
CA SER A 33 26.55 -25.44 -24.25
C SER A 33 26.40 -23.91 -24.41
N PRO A 34 25.20 -23.41 -24.66
CA PRO A 34 24.93 -21.98 -24.63
C PRO A 34 24.95 -21.41 -23.21
N TYR A 35 24.99 -22.26 -22.19
CA TYR A 35 24.88 -21.87 -20.79
C TYR A 35 26.04 -20.96 -20.36
N GLY A 36 25.71 -19.91 -19.59
CA GLY A 36 26.68 -18.91 -19.12
C GLY A 36 27.06 -17.86 -20.18
N ASN A 37 26.45 -17.90 -21.37
CA ASN A 37 26.66 -16.84 -22.34
C ASN A 37 26.07 -15.52 -21.81
N LYS A 38 26.91 -14.48 -21.73
CA LYS A 38 26.52 -13.17 -21.17
C LYS A 38 25.78 -12.28 -22.16
N PHE A 39 25.72 -12.66 -23.44
CA PHE A 39 24.97 -11.90 -24.45
C PHE A 39 23.48 -12.13 -24.28
N LEU A 40 22.74 -11.05 -23.95
CA LEU A 40 21.30 -11.05 -23.78
C LEU A 40 20.66 -10.14 -24.85
N PRO A 41 19.51 -10.54 -25.42
CA PRO A 41 18.72 -9.65 -26.26
C PRO A 41 18.33 -8.38 -25.49
N GLY A 42 18.43 -7.22 -26.14
CA GLY A 42 18.15 -5.92 -25.53
C GLY A 42 19.28 -5.35 -24.67
N SER A 43 20.51 -5.88 -24.76
CA SER A 43 21.70 -5.26 -24.22
C SER A 43 22.17 -4.06 -25.10
N GLU A 44 23.39 -3.57 -24.92
CA GLU A 44 23.90 -2.29 -25.45
C GLU A 44 23.68 -1.99 -26.95
N TYR A 45 23.40 -2.99 -27.78
CA TYR A 45 23.22 -2.83 -29.23
C TYR A 45 21.76 -2.72 -29.69
N ASP A 46 20.79 -2.85 -28.77
CA ASP A 46 19.37 -2.76 -29.10
C ASP A 46 18.84 -1.38 -28.80
N THR A 47 18.69 -0.54 -29.80
CA THR A 47 18.14 0.83 -29.68
C THR A 47 16.63 0.86 -29.74
N ASP A 48 15.95 -0.26 -29.97
CA ASP A 48 14.50 -0.33 -30.01
C ASP A 48 13.91 -0.39 -28.61
N LYS A 49 13.35 0.74 -28.15
CA LYS A 49 12.74 0.89 -26.82
C LYS A 49 11.51 0.01 -26.58
N LEU A 50 11.01 -0.66 -27.60
CA LEU A 50 9.82 -1.53 -27.55
C LEU A 50 10.14 -2.99 -27.17
N ILE A 51 11.42 -3.38 -27.17
CA ILE A 51 11.82 -4.75 -26.81
C ILE A 51 12.12 -4.79 -25.32
N SER A 52 11.29 -5.50 -24.56
CA SER A 52 11.56 -5.78 -23.16
C SER A 52 12.83 -6.63 -23.01
N LYS A 53 13.79 -6.18 -22.19
CA LYS A 53 15.00 -6.95 -21.88
C LYS A 53 14.64 -8.28 -21.26
N LEU A 54 15.25 -9.34 -21.74
CA LEU A 54 15.14 -10.66 -21.12
C LEU A 54 15.90 -10.63 -19.78
N ALA A 55 15.24 -11.03 -18.70
CA ALA A 55 15.90 -11.14 -17.42
C ALA A 55 17.00 -12.22 -17.47
N MET A 56 18.10 -12.03 -16.71
CA MET A 56 19.20 -12.99 -16.67
C MET A 56 18.73 -14.37 -16.25
N ASP A 57 17.85 -14.46 -15.26
CA ASP A 57 17.30 -15.73 -14.78
C ASP A 57 16.52 -16.48 -15.87
N ASP A 58 15.71 -15.74 -16.66
CA ASP A 58 14.97 -16.32 -17.79
C ASP A 58 15.90 -16.77 -18.91
N ALA A 59 16.96 -15.98 -19.20
CA ALA A 59 17.96 -16.35 -20.20
C ALA A 59 18.71 -17.64 -19.82
N LEU A 60 19.10 -17.78 -18.55
CA LEU A 60 19.76 -19.00 -18.07
C LEU A 60 18.85 -20.23 -18.20
N ILE A 61 17.55 -20.09 -17.91
CA ILE A 61 16.56 -21.17 -18.11
C ILE A 61 16.48 -21.58 -19.58
N LEU A 62 16.40 -20.60 -20.49
CA LEU A 62 16.32 -20.88 -21.93
C LEU A 62 17.60 -21.52 -22.47
N GLN A 63 18.76 -21.12 -21.97
CA GLN A 63 20.05 -21.74 -22.29
C GLN A 63 20.09 -23.22 -21.83
N GLN A 64 19.58 -23.52 -20.64
CA GLN A 64 19.48 -24.90 -20.13
C GLN A 64 18.54 -25.76 -20.97
N ILE A 65 17.37 -25.22 -21.34
CA ILE A 65 16.42 -25.92 -22.21
C ILE A 65 17.03 -26.20 -23.55
N ALA A 66 17.81 -25.28 -24.11
CA ALA A 66 18.50 -25.43 -25.41
C ALA A 66 19.61 -26.49 -25.33
N ASP A 67 20.32 -26.61 -24.22
CA ASP A 67 21.35 -27.63 -23.98
C ASP A 67 20.72 -29.03 -23.86
N GLY A 68 19.58 -29.17 -23.21
CA GLY A 68 18.72 -30.37 -23.20
C GLY A 68 19.31 -31.62 -22.56
N ARG A 69 20.56 -31.59 -22.08
CA ARG A 69 21.24 -32.76 -21.53
C ARG A 69 21.04 -32.99 -20.05
N LEU A 70 21.06 -31.92 -19.25
CA LEU A 70 20.80 -31.93 -17.81
C LEU A 70 19.68 -30.94 -17.49
N LEU A 71 18.58 -31.40 -16.92
CA LEU A 71 17.41 -30.59 -16.61
C LEU A 71 17.06 -30.72 -15.12
N ILE A 72 16.82 -29.61 -14.47
CA ILE A 72 16.20 -29.57 -13.15
C ILE A 72 14.68 -29.52 -13.32
N ASN A 73 13.95 -30.24 -12.46
CA ASN A 73 12.48 -30.29 -12.46
C ASN A 73 11.82 -28.91 -12.28
N THR A 74 12.52 -27.97 -11.65
CA THR A 74 11.99 -26.62 -11.36
C THR A 74 13.12 -25.61 -11.47
N HIS A 75 13.01 -24.68 -12.42
CA HIS A 75 14.01 -23.61 -12.61
C HIS A 75 13.83 -22.43 -11.67
N TYR A 76 12.63 -22.26 -11.11
CA TYR A 76 12.33 -21.21 -10.15
C TYR A 76 11.35 -21.72 -9.10
N THR A 77 11.69 -21.57 -7.83
CA THR A 77 10.84 -21.98 -6.69
C THR A 77 10.75 -20.85 -5.69
N THR A 78 9.52 -20.55 -5.25
CA THR A 78 9.30 -19.66 -4.10
C THR A 78 8.98 -20.52 -2.89
N ILE A 79 9.72 -20.30 -1.80
CA ILE A 79 9.58 -21.05 -0.55
C ILE A 79 9.68 -20.10 0.64
N ASN A 80 9.01 -20.42 1.74
CA ASN A 80 9.14 -19.63 2.96
C ASN A 80 10.38 -20.04 3.75
N LYS A 81 11.01 -19.06 4.38
CA LYS A 81 12.12 -19.27 5.31
C LYS A 81 11.77 -20.35 6.36
N GLY A 82 12.69 -21.24 6.61
CA GLY A 82 12.55 -22.38 7.51
C GLY A 82 11.91 -23.62 6.88
N GLN A 83 11.37 -23.54 5.67
CA GLN A 83 10.83 -24.69 4.97
C GLN A 83 11.89 -25.43 4.18
N SER A 84 11.65 -26.73 3.95
CA SER A 84 12.48 -27.60 3.13
C SER A 84 11.70 -28.11 1.93
N SER A 85 12.41 -28.40 0.84
CA SER A 85 11.87 -29.00 -0.37
C SER A 85 12.96 -29.81 -1.08
N LYS A 86 12.65 -30.35 -2.24
CA LYS A 86 13.59 -31.18 -3.00
C LYS A 86 13.61 -30.78 -4.47
N LEU A 87 14.80 -30.61 -5.00
CA LEU A 87 15.04 -30.52 -6.43
C LEU A 87 15.44 -31.90 -6.97
N THR A 88 15.00 -32.20 -8.18
CA THR A 88 15.43 -33.38 -8.92
C THR A 88 16.00 -32.94 -10.24
N ALA A 89 17.01 -33.65 -10.71
CA ALA A 89 17.57 -33.40 -12.02
C ALA A 89 17.48 -34.70 -12.85
N THR A 90 17.20 -34.53 -14.13
CA THR A 90 17.17 -35.62 -15.10
C THR A 90 18.25 -35.38 -16.16
N PHE A 91 18.96 -36.43 -16.49
CA PHE A 91 19.95 -36.43 -17.54
C PHE A 91 19.40 -37.14 -18.77
N THR A 92 19.55 -36.56 -19.95
CA THR A 92 19.18 -37.16 -21.24
C THR A 92 20.41 -37.33 -22.09
N ALA A 93 20.80 -38.58 -22.37
CA ALA A 93 21.92 -38.88 -23.25
C ALA A 93 21.58 -38.43 -24.68
N ASN A 94 22.51 -37.73 -25.36
CA ASN A 94 22.38 -37.46 -26.79
C ASN A 94 22.60 -38.76 -27.57
N ALA A 95 21.69 -39.07 -28.47
CA ALA A 95 21.53 -40.34 -29.17
C ALA A 95 22.73 -40.80 -30.05
N LYS A 96 23.88 -40.17 -30.00
CA LYS A 96 24.95 -40.50 -30.93
C LYS A 96 26.13 -41.28 -30.37
N ASN A 97 26.47 -41.29 -29.08
CA ASN A 97 27.59 -42.06 -28.58
C ASN A 97 27.75 -42.18 -27.05
N GLU A 98 26.75 -41.81 -26.25
CA GLU A 98 26.88 -41.86 -24.82
C GLU A 98 25.93 -42.94 -24.23
N THR A 99 26.46 -43.97 -23.58
CA THR A 99 25.67 -44.95 -22.90
C THR A 99 25.14 -44.37 -21.56
N LEU A 100 23.84 -44.44 -21.35
CA LEU A 100 23.12 -43.97 -20.12
C LEU A 100 23.69 -44.53 -18.81
N THR A 101 24.52 -45.53 -18.87
CA THR A 101 25.13 -46.24 -17.73
C THR A 101 26.18 -45.40 -17.01
N ASP A 102 26.91 -44.53 -17.71
CA ASP A 102 28.04 -43.77 -17.12
C ASP A 102 27.62 -42.53 -16.32
N TYR A 103 26.38 -42.09 -16.48
CA TYR A 103 25.91 -40.85 -15.88
C TYR A 103 24.86 -40.99 -14.77
N LYS A 104 24.49 -42.20 -14.46
CA LYS A 104 23.29 -42.50 -13.65
C LYS A 104 23.42 -42.16 -12.16
N ASN A 105 24.62 -41.93 -11.64
CA ASN A 105 24.82 -41.93 -10.18
C ASN A 105 25.50 -40.66 -9.60
N ASN A 106 25.96 -39.68 -10.39
CA ASN A 106 26.80 -38.61 -9.87
C ASN A 106 26.30 -37.22 -10.22
N ILE A 107 25.05 -36.91 -9.88
CA ILE A 107 24.59 -35.51 -9.85
C ILE A 107 24.91 -34.96 -8.47
N ILE A 108 25.80 -33.97 -8.43
CA ILE A 108 26.20 -33.28 -7.21
C ILE A 108 25.48 -31.92 -7.18
N TRP A 109 24.84 -31.67 -6.06
CA TRP A 109 24.13 -30.43 -5.80
C TRP A 109 24.99 -29.46 -4.99
N ASP A 110 24.92 -28.17 -5.32
CA ASP A 110 25.55 -27.11 -4.53
C ASP A 110 24.69 -25.83 -4.56
N SER A 111 24.96 -24.91 -3.66
CA SER A 111 24.32 -23.61 -3.59
C SER A 111 25.36 -22.51 -3.68
N THR A 112 25.05 -21.43 -4.37
CA THR A 112 25.90 -20.23 -4.44
C THR A 112 26.08 -19.55 -3.08
N ASP A 113 25.14 -19.78 -2.14
CA ASP A 113 25.21 -19.29 -0.78
C ASP A 113 24.54 -20.28 0.18
N LEU A 114 25.35 -21.09 0.83
CA LEU A 114 24.91 -22.08 1.82
C LEU A 114 24.35 -21.45 3.11
N THR A 115 24.58 -20.17 3.35
CA THR A 115 23.98 -19.45 4.48
C THR A 115 22.54 -19.03 4.19
N GLY A 116 22.17 -18.93 2.92
CA GLY A 116 20.83 -18.61 2.45
C GLY A 116 19.99 -19.84 2.18
N VAL A 117 20.57 -20.84 1.48
CA VAL A 117 19.94 -22.10 1.15
C VAL A 117 20.94 -23.23 1.41
N SER A 118 20.68 -24.05 2.42
CA SER A 118 21.41 -25.29 2.66
C SER A 118 20.88 -26.37 1.73
N ILE A 119 21.76 -27.15 1.09
CA ILE A 119 21.37 -28.25 0.21
C ILE A 119 22.18 -29.51 0.49
N ASN A 120 21.50 -30.65 0.46
CA ASN A 120 22.14 -31.95 0.51
C ASN A 120 22.73 -32.27 -0.86
N LYS A 121 24.06 -32.41 -0.90
CA LYS A 121 24.85 -32.61 -2.13
C LYS A 121 24.46 -33.83 -2.95
N LEU A 122 23.90 -34.86 -2.30
CA LEU A 122 23.55 -36.13 -2.96
C LEU A 122 22.07 -36.25 -3.32
N THR A 123 21.20 -35.68 -2.46
CA THR A 123 19.75 -35.91 -2.61
C THR A 123 19.02 -34.74 -3.28
N GLY A 124 19.60 -33.55 -3.33
CA GLY A 124 18.96 -32.32 -3.80
C GLY A 124 17.89 -31.78 -2.84
N GLU A 125 17.80 -32.33 -1.61
CA GLU A 125 16.97 -31.76 -0.54
C GLU A 125 17.58 -30.47 -0.04
N PHE A 126 16.79 -29.43 0.06
CA PHE A 126 17.25 -28.11 0.50
C PHE A 126 16.36 -27.50 1.56
N THR A 127 16.96 -26.64 2.38
CA THR A 127 16.26 -25.85 3.41
C THR A 127 16.54 -24.37 3.19
N ALA A 128 15.50 -23.57 3.19
CA ALA A 128 15.54 -22.13 3.06
C ALA A 128 15.90 -21.48 4.41
N LEU A 129 17.08 -20.91 4.55
CA LEU A 129 17.61 -20.41 5.84
C LEU A 129 17.44 -18.90 5.99
N LYS A 130 17.58 -18.13 4.91
CA LYS A 130 17.57 -16.67 4.93
C LYS A 130 16.79 -16.15 3.73
N THR A 131 16.05 -15.04 3.90
CA THR A 131 15.33 -14.36 2.83
C THR A 131 16.27 -13.85 1.74
N GLY A 132 15.85 -13.99 0.48
CA GLY A 132 16.63 -13.59 -0.69
C GLY A 132 16.46 -14.54 -1.86
N LYS A 133 17.16 -14.26 -2.95
CA LYS A 133 17.22 -15.13 -4.11
C LYS A 133 18.58 -15.82 -4.16
N TYR A 134 18.56 -17.13 -4.26
CA TYR A 134 19.74 -18.00 -4.26
C TYR A 134 19.72 -18.90 -5.48
N GLN A 135 20.88 -19.17 -6.05
CA GLN A 135 21.00 -20.16 -7.10
C GLN A 135 21.50 -21.48 -6.52
N VAL A 136 20.81 -22.54 -6.88
CA VAL A 136 21.22 -23.92 -6.62
C VAL A 136 21.63 -24.53 -7.94
N MET A 137 22.71 -25.26 -7.98
CA MET A 137 23.21 -25.93 -9.18
C MET A 137 23.29 -27.44 -9.00
N ALA A 138 22.99 -28.15 -10.08
CA ALA A 138 23.26 -29.57 -10.23
C ALA A 138 24.42 -29.73 -11.24
N THR A 139 25.42 -30.51 -10.90
CA THR A 139 26.60 -30.76 -11.72
C THR A 139 26.77 -32.26 -11.91
N THR A 140 27.07 -32.70 -13.13
CA THR A 140 27.47 -34.07 -13.45
C THR A 140 28.97 -34.24 -13.46
N ASP A 141 29.48 -35.46 -13.33
CA ASP A 141 30.92 -35.76 -13.46
C ASP A 141 31.49 -35.36 -14.84
N SER A 142 30.67 -35.32 -15.88
CA SER A 142 31.07 -34.82 -17.20
C SER A 142 31.15 -33.29 -17.30
N GLY A 143 30.88 -32.57 -16.20
CA GLY A 143 30.93 -31.11 -16.15
C GLY A 143 29.71 -30.39 -16.69
N LEU A 144 28.58 -31.09 -16.93
CA LEU A 144 27.31 -30.43 -17.25
C LEU A 144 26.77 -29.77 -16.00
N ILE A 145 26.28 -28.53 -16.13
CA ILE A 145 25.74 -27.75 -15.03
C ILE A 145 24.38 -27.24 -15.41
N CYS A 146 23.41 -27.33 -14.50
CA CYS A 146 22.15 -26.61 -14.58
C CYS A 146 21.78 -25.94 -13.24
N TYR A 147 20.92 -24.94 -13.29
CA TYR A 147 20.60 -24.08 -12.16
C TYR A 147 19.11 -23.99 -11.91
N SER A 148 18.79 -23.79 -10.62
CA SER A 148 17.45 -23.38 -10.16
C SER A 148 17.58 -22.16 -9.26
N THR A 149 16.68 -21.22 -9.40
CA THR A 149 16.58 -20.05 -8.51
C THR A 149 15.60 -20.35 -7.38
N ILE A 150 16.04 -20.23 -6.15
CA ILE A 150 15.22 -20.36 -4.95
C ILE A 150 14.95 -18.95 -4.39
N ASP A 151 13.71 -18.49 -4.45
CA ASP A 151 13.27 -17.21 -3.90
C ASP A 151 12.68 -17.41 -2.51
N VAL A 152 13.50 -17.16 -1.48
CA VAL A 152 13.11 -17.35 -0.09
C VAL A 152 12.35 -16.14 0.44
N LYS A 153 11.12 -16.35 0.85
CA LYS A 153 10.23 -15.34 1.41
C LYS A 153 10.07 -15.51 2.92
N GLN A 154 9.78 -14.41 3.58
CA GLN A 154 9.31 -14.38 4.97
C GLN A 154 7.98 -13.62 4.99
N PRO A 155 6.85 -14.33 4.99
CA PRO A 155 5.54 -13.68 5.11
C PRO A 155 5.40 -12.92 6.43
N ALA A 156 4.67 -11.82 6.41
CA ALA A 156 4.30 -11.14 7.64
C ALA A 156 3.37 -12.03 8.47
N THR A 157 3.56 -12.02 9.78
CA THR A 157 2.68 -12.65 10.77
C THR A 157 1.88 -11.62 11.56
N SER A 158 2.26 -10.34 11.45
CA SER A 158 1.55 -9.23 12.07
C SER A 158 1.66 -7.96 11.23
N LEU A 159 0.62 -7.12 11.31
CA LEU A 159 0.57 -5.78 10.76
C LEU A 159 -0.12 -4.87 11.75
N THR A 160 0.48 -3.73 12.07
CA THR A 160 -0.13 -2.70 12.91
C THR A 160 -0.05 -1.34 12.24
N ILE A 161 -1.01 -0.46 12.53
CA ILE A 161 -1.00 0.96 12.17
C ILE A 161 -0.89 1.73 13.48
N LYS A 162 0.11 2.62 13.60
CA LYS A 162 0.46 3.32 14.87
C LYS A 162 -0.55 4.42 15.25
N GLU A 163 -1.21 5.01 14.26
CA GLU A 163 -2.18 6.07 14.48
C GLU A 163 -3.49 5.53 15.07
N ASP A 164 -4.31 6.43 15.60
CA ASP A 164 -5.63 6.10 16.19
C ASP A 164 -6.51 5.35 15.18
N LYS A 165 -7.17 4.26 15.63
CA LYS A 165 -8.13 3.48 14.83
C LYS A 165 -9.24 4.35 14.23
N ILE A 166 -9.53 5.50 14.84
CA ILE A 166 -10.50 6.49 14.37
C ILE A 166 -9.84 7.86 14.32
N LEU A 167 -9.30 8.23 13.18
CA LEU A 167 -8.74 9.56 12.96
C LEU A 167 -9.85 10.59 12.71
N LYS A 168 -9.87 11.68 13.49
CA LYS A 168 -10.87 12.75 13.39
C LYS A 168 -10.23 14.01 12.80
N VAL A 169 -10.59 14.36 11.57
CA VAL A 169 -9.97 15.47 10.81
C VAL A 169 -11.04 16.38 10.18
N VAL A 170 -10.61 17.42 9.51
CA VAL A 170 -11.46 18.31 8.69
C VAL A 170 -11.04 18.25 7.21
N LYS A 171 -11.92 18.68 6.31
CA LYS A 171 -11.60 18.77 4.88
C LYS A 171 -10.32 19.58 4.66
N GLY A 172 -9.44 19.04 3.81
CA GLY A 172 -8.13 19.60 3.48
C GLY A 172 -6.99 19.09 4.36
N TYR A 173 -7.28 18.21 5.33
CA TYR A 173 -6.23 17.52 6.08
C TYR A 173 -5.46 16.57 5.16
N SER A 174 -4.15 16.60 5.27
CA SER A 174 -3.24 15.58 4.74
C SER A 174 -2.42 15.00 5.88
N GLY A 175 -2.20 13.70 5.84
CA GLY A 175 -1.46 12.96 6.86
C GLY A 175 -0.91 11.68 6.27
N HIS A 176 -0.29 10.87 7.11
CA HIS A 176 0.33 9.61 6.72
C HIS A 176 0.06 8.57 7.81
N TYR A 177 -0.21 7.34 7.41
CA TYR A 177 -0.25 6.19 8.31
C TYR A 177 1.12 5.54 8.40
N THR A 178 1.58 5.32 9.62
CA THR A 178 2.82 4.60 9.93
C THR A 178 2.49 3.16 10.27
N THR A 179 3.13 2.22 9.58
CA THR A 179 2.90 0.78 9.79
C THR A 179 4.11 0.11 10.39
N GLU A 180 3.85 -0.98 11.07
CA GLU A 180 4.86 -1.91 11.57
C GLU A 180 4.41 -3.33 11.27
N MET A 181 5.31 -4.13 10.70
CA MET A 181 5.09 -5.53 10.37
C MET A 181 6.07 -6.41 11.14
N GLY A 182 5.64 -7.59 11.51
CA GLY A 182 6.52 -8.63 12.06
C GLY A 182 6.42 -9.92 11.26
N PRO A 183 7.50 -10.68 11.22
CA PRO A 183 8.83 -10.41 11.77
C PRO A 183 9.57 -9.30 11.01
N SER A 184 10.65 -8.75 11.57
CA SER A 184 11.39 -7.60 11.01
C SER A 184 12.04 -7.88 9.65
N ASP A 185 12.30 -9.15 9.34
CA ASP A 185 12.84 -9.62 8.06
C ASP A 185 11.74 -10.03 7.06
N THR A 186 10.48 -9.62 7.29
CA THR A 186 9.38 -9.91 6.37
C THR A 186 9.63 -9.34 4.98
N THR A 187 9.28 -10.14 3.97
CA THR A 187 9.37 -9.75 2.54
C THR A 187 8.06 -9.16 2.01
N ASP A 188 7.03 -9.08 2.86
CA ASP A 188 5.73 -8.56 2.48
C ASP A 188 5.78 -7.08 2.15
N LYS A 189 4.92 -6.69 1.21
CA LYS A 189 4.62 -5.30 0.88
C LYS A 189 3.21 -4.97 1.34
N ILE A 190 2.97 -3.68 1.61
CA ILE A 190 1.65 -3.19 2.00
C ILE A 190 0.97 -2.54 0.82
N THR A 191 -0.29 -2.90 0.62
CA THR A 191 -1.22 -2.20 -0.28
C THR A 191 -2.28 -1.47 0.53
N TRP A 192 -2.65 -0.27 0.06
CA TRP A 192 -3.62 0.59 0.74
C TRP A 192 -4.87 0.77 -0.10
N LYS A 193 -6.03 0.71 0.55
CA LYS A 193 -7.33 0.94 -0.09
C LYS A 193 -8.23 1.80 0.78
N SER A 194 -8.89 2.77 0.15
CA SER A 194 -10.03 3.50 0.72
C SER A 194 -11.32 2.97 0.11
N ASP A 195 -12.35 2.72 0.92
CA ASP A 195 -13.68 2.35 0.44
C ASP A 195 -14.43 3.55 -0.19
N LEU A 196 -14.07 4.78 0.21
CA LEU A 196 -14.64 6.02 -0.30
C LEU A 196 -13.56 7.04 -0.67
N PRO A 197 -12.84 6.87 -1.81
CA PRO A 197 -11.74 7.76 -2.21
C PRO A 197 -12.17 9.21 -2.48
N SER A 198 -13.47 9.44 -2.73
CA SER A 198 -14.05 10.78 -2.85
C SER A 198 -14.17 11.52 -1.51
N VAL A 199 -14.17 10.79 -0.37
CA VAL A 199 -14.15 11.34 0.99
C VAL A 199 -12.73 11.44 1.50
N VAL A 200 -11.99 10.35 1.45
CA VAL A 200 -10.56 10.28 1.80
C VAL A 200 -9.84 9.40 0.78
N SER A 201 -8.88 9.96 0.08
CA SER A 201 -7.97 9.15 -0.74
C SER A 201 -6.78 8.69 0.08
N VAL A 202 -6.25 7.52 -0.26
CA VAL A 202 -4.97 7.00 0.24
C VAL A 202 -4.08 6.65 -0.95
N ASN A 203 -2.79 6.92 -0.84
CA ASN A 203 -1.78 6.54 -1.85
C ASN A 203 -1.07 5.23 -1.47
N SER A 204 -0.19 4.75 -2.34
CA SER A 204 0.57 3.50 -2.14
C SER A 204 1.43 3.48 -0.88
N ASN A 205 1.83 4.64 -0.38
CA ASN A 205 2.69 4.76 0.81
C ASN A 205 1.92 5.03 2.10
N GLY A 206 0.57 4.98 2.09
CA GLY A 206 -0.24 5.26 3.28
C GLY A 206 -0.54 6.74 3.51
N GLY A 207 -0.16 7.63 2.60
CA GLY A 207 -0.51 9.06 2.67
C GLY A 207 -1.99 9.28 2.39
N ILE A 208 -2.69 10.02 3.25
CA ILE A 208 -4.14 10.28 3.16
C ILE A 208 -4.46 11.76 2.92
N ILE A 209 -5.51 12.01 2.16
CA ILE A 209 -6.06 13.36 1.93
C ILE A 209 -7.57 13.35 2.17
N ALA A 210 -8.03 14.18 3.09
CA ALA A 210 -9.44 14.37 3.39
C ALA A 210 -10.10 15.38 2.42
N LYS A 211 -10.88 14.89 1.47
CA LYS A 211 -11.47 15.66 0.36
C LYS A 211 -12.87 16.18 0.66
N LYS A 212 -13.68 15.42 1.39
CA LYS A 212 -15.11 15.71 1.62
C LYS A 212 -15.53 15.27 3.02
N VAL A 213 -16.54 15.95 3.59
CA VAL A 213 -17.14 15.52 4.87
C VAL A 213 -17.75 14.14 4.72
N GLY A 214 -17.41 13.22 5.60
CA GLY A 214 -17.84 11.83 5.54
C GLY A 214 -16.99 10.93 6.44
N ILE A 215 -17.23 9.64 6.33
CA ILE A 215 -16.43 8.60 6.98
C ILE A 215 -15.92 7.69 5.88
N ALA A 216 -14.62 7.43 5.86
CA ALA A 216 -14.00 6.46 4.99
C ALA A 216 -13.28 5.39 5.82
N LYS A 217 -13.36 4.16 5.36
CA LYS A 217 -12.59 3.02 5.85
C LYS A 217 -11.30 2.92 5.03
N ILE A 218 -10.16 2.95 5.70
CA ILE A 218 -8.84 2.74 5.11
C ILE A 218 -8.36 1.35 5.53
N THR A 219 -8.00 0.56 4.56
CA THR A 219 -7.49 -0.81 4.77
C THR A 219 -6.05 -0.88 4.29
N ALA A 220 -5.17 -1.37 5.14
CA ALA A 220 -3.83 -1.82 4.80
C ALA A 220 -3.85 -3.34 4.68
N THR A 221 -3.27 -3.87 3.61
CA THR A 221 -3.21 -5.32 3.35
C THR A 221 -1.78 -5.70 3.01
N THR A 222 -1.23 -6.71 3.67
CA THR A 222 0.08 -7.29 3.31
C THR A 222 -0.05 -8.22 2.09
N THR A 223 1.06 -8.51 1.43
CA THR A 223 1.09 -9.48 0.32
C THR A 223 0.61 -10.87 0.77
N SER A 224 0.88 -11.26 2.01
CA SER A 224 0.40 -12.52 2.62
C SER A 224 -1.07 -12.50 3.06
N GLY A 225 -1.76 -11.37 2.94
CA GLY A 225 -3.21 -11.26 3.16
C GLY A 225 -3.64 -10.75 4.54
N ILE A 226 -2.72 -10.32 5.41
CA ILE A 226 -3.09 -9.71 6.70
C ILE A 226 -3.71 -8.34 6.45
N ASN A 227 -4.86 -8.07 7.08
CA ASN A 227 -5.61 -6.83 6.92
C ASN A 227 -5.72 -6.06 8.23
N VAL A 228 -5.49 -4.75 8.18
CA VAL A 228 -5.79 -3.82 9.28
C VAL A 228 -6.68 -2.70 8.77
N VAL A 229 -7.71 -2.35 9.55
CA VAL A 229 -8.73 -1.38 9.17
C VAL A 229 -8.74 -0.21 10.15
N HIS A 230 -8.61 1.00 9.62
CA HIS A 230 -8.80 2.26 10.33
C HIS A 230 -9.90 3.10 9.67
N TYR A 231 -10.47 4.04 10.44
CA TYR A 231 -11.53 4.93 9.96
C TYR A 231 -11.08 6.37 10.01
N VAL A 232 -11.32 7.11 8.94
CA VAL A 232 -11.13 8.56 8.92
C VAL A 232 -12.49 9.24 8.95
N ARG A 233 -12.75 10.03 10.00
CA ARG A 233 -13.95 10.85 10.15
C ARG A 233 -13.63 12.29 9.77
N VAL A 234 -14.03 12.71 8.58
CA VAL A 234 -13.87 14.07 8.11
C VAL A 234 -15.04 14.90 8.60
N LYS A 235 -14.83 15.66 9.67
CA LYS A 235 -15.86 16.49 10.32
C LYS A 235 -16.07 17.80 9.56
N LEU A 236 -17.21 18.47 9.83
CA LEU A 236 -17.40 19.86 9.45
C LEU A 236 -16.31 20.75 10.08
N LYS A 237 -15.83 21.73 9.33
CA LYS A 237 -14.99 22.80 9.89
C LYS A 237 -15.81 23.59 10.94
N THR A 238 -15.14 24.01 11.99
CA THR A 238 -15.72 24.93 12.97
C THR A 238 -16.15 26.23 12.28
N PRO A 239 -17.35 26.76 12.56
CA PRO A 239 -17.78 28.03 12.00
C PRO A 239 -16.78 29.17 12.26
N THR A 240 -16.52 29.99 11.26
CA THR A 240 -15.60 31.12 11.31
C THR A 240 -16.33 32.45 11.12
N GLY A 241 -15.64 33.57 11.22
CA GLY A 241 -16.20 34.91 10.95
C GLY A 241 -17.32 35.28 11.92
N VAL A 242 -17.24 34.84 13.18
CA VAL A 242 -18.26 35.14 14.19
C VAL A 242 -18.19 36.61 14.56
N LYS A 243 -19.29 37.33 14.34
CA LYS A 243 -19.46 38.73 14.70
C LYS A 243 -20.65 38.90 15.63
N LEU A 244 -20.45 39.65 16.71
CA LEU A 244 -21.47 40.00 17.70
C LEU A 244 -21.80 41.50 17.57
N THR A 245 -23.09 41.82 17.42
CA THR A 245 -23.57 43.20 17.37
C THR A 245 -24.67 43.41 18.39
N LYS A 246 -24.50 44.34 19.31
CA LYS A 246 -25.54 44.71 20.26
C LYS A 246 -26.48 45.76 19.67
N LYS A 247 -27.76 45.66 19.96
CA LYS A 247 -28.77 46.68 19.69
C LYS A 247 -29.62 46.94 20.88
N SER A 248 -30.06 48.15 21.05
CA SER A 248 -31.10 48.55 22.03
C SER A 248 -32.27 49.20 21.32
N LYS A 249 -33.46 48.93 21.75
CA LYS A 249 -34.71 49.53 21.25
C LYS A 249 -35.45 50.14 22.45
N LYS A 250 -35.85 51.36 22.35
CA LYS A 250 -36.70 52.03 23.34
C LYS A 250 -38.11 51.42 23.26
N ILE A 251 -38.63 50.95 24.34
CA ILE A 251 -40.01 50.44 24.44
C ILE A 251 -40.93 51.51 25.02
N THR A 252 -40.48 52.15 26.09
CA THR A 252 -41.16 53.31 26.70
C THR A 252 -40.10 54.36 27.11
N LYS A 253 -40.55 55.53 27.62
CA LYS A 253 -39.64 56.58 28.12
C LYS A 253 -38.61 56.04 29.13
N LYS A 254 -38.98 55.04 29.94
CA LYS A 254 -38.14 54.48 31.01
C LYS A 254 -37.59 53.07 30.72
N LYS A 255 -38.07 52.35 29.68
CA LYS A 255 -37.72 50.96 29.40
C LYS A 255 -37.08 50.73 28.03
N LYS A 256 -35.93 50.07 28.02
CA LYS A 256 -35.25 49.61 26.77
C LYS A 256 -35.16 48.09 26.73
N SER A 257 -35.33 47.52 25.58
CA SER A 257 -34.96 46.12 25.27
C SER A 257 -33.58 46.07 24.66
N TYR A 258 -32.91 44.95 24.88
CA TYR A 258 -31.57 44.71 24.35
C TYR A 258 -31.57 43.42 23.55
N SER A 259 -30.76 43.40 22.52
CA SER A 259 -30.54 42.20 21.72
C SER A 259 -29.10 42.06 21.26
N VAL A 260 -28.66 40.85 21.03
CA VAL A 260 -27.38 40.52 20.41
C VAL A 260 -27.63 39.79 19.12
N THR A 261 -27.18 40.36 18.03
CA THR A 261 -27.11 39.66 16.75
C THR A 261 -25.79 38.90 16.68
N VAL A 262 -25.87 37.58 16.55
CA VAL A 262 -24.74 36.67 16.33
C VAL A 262 -24.76 36.27 14.85
N LYS A 263 -23.72 36.59 14.11
CA LYS A 263 -23.53 36.19 12.69
C LYS A 263 -22.26 35.38 12.55
N TRP A 264 -22.20 34.50 11.59
CA TRP A 264 -20.99 33.73 11.24
C TRP A 264 -20.98 33.39 9.76
N THR A 265 -19.84 32.93 9.24
CA THR A 265 -19.73 32.49 7.86
C THR A 265 -20.51 31.17 7.67
N LYS A 266 -21.32 31.11 6.60
CA LYS A 266 -22.08 29.91 6.24
C LYS A 266 -21.13 28.74 5.96
N ASN A 267 -21.37 27.59 6.59
CA ASN A 267 -20.71 26.34 6.23
C ASN A 267 -21.61 25.59 5.23
N THR A 268 -21.14 25.37 4.01
CA THR A 268 -21.91 24.80 2.90
C THR A 268 -22.46 23.41 3.17
N ASN A 269 -21.79 22.64 4.02
CA ASN A 269 -22.18 21.27 4.34
C ASN A 269 -22.98 21.15 5.65
N ALA A 270 -23.23 22.27 6.35
CA ALA A 270 -24.02 22.25 7.56
C ALA A 270 -25.51 22.28 7.25
N VAL A 271 -26.28 21.37 7.83
CA VAL A 271 -27.74 21.35 7.73
C VAL A 271 -28.40 22.32 8.69
N LYS A 272 -27.77 22.61 9.81
CA LYS A 272 -28.20 23.57 10.83
C LYS A 272 -27.04 23.96 11.75
N TYR A 273 -27.30 24.90 12.64
CA TYR A 273 -26.35 25.38 13.63
C TYR A 273 -27.00 25.35 15.00
N TYR A 274 -26.19 25.04 16.03
CA TYR A 274 -26.52 25.23 17.43
C TYR A 274 -25.80 26.47 17.94
N VAL A 275 -26.56 27.37 18.57
CA VAL A 275 -26.03 28.58 19.23
C VAL A 275 -26.06 28.34 20.73
N TYR A 276 -24.94 28.52 21.37
CA TYR A 276 -24.77 28.37 22.80
C TYR A 276 -24.44 29.72 23.43
N ARG A 277 -24.97 29.96 24.61
CA ARG A 277 -24.70 31.16 25.40
C ARG A 277 -24.36 30.78 26.83
N ARG A 278 -23.50 31.57 27.48
CA ARG A 278 -23.36 31.59 28.92
C ARG A 278 -23.26 33.05 29.42
N LEU A 279 -23.74 33.31 30.62
CA LEU A 279 -23.46 34.55 31.34
C LEU A 279 -22.03 34.46 31.92
N SER A 280 -21.34 35.61 32.08
CA SER A 280 -19.96 35.63 32.62
C SER A 280 -19.84 34.95 33.98
N THR A 281 -20.87 35.05 34.83
CA THR A 281 -20.95 34.43 36.15
C THR A 281 -21.24 32.92 36.13
N LYS A 282 -21.55 32.33 34.97
CA LYS A 282 -21.83 30.90 34.81
C LYS A 282 -20.64 30.15 34.17
N ARG A 283 -20.38 28.92 34.60
CA ARG A 283 -19.31 28.09 34.01
C ARG A 283 -19.76 27.37 32.74
N SER A 284 -21.00 26.93 32.66
CA SER A 284 -21.54 26.11 31.57
C SER A 284 -22.23 26.93 30.46
N TYR A 285 -22.18 26.42 29.24
CA TYR A 285 -22.90 26.95 28.09
C TYR A 285 -24.22 26.21 27.90
N THR A 286 -25.31 26.95 27.75
CA THR A 286 -26.63 26.42 27.39
C THR A 286 -26.91 26.64 25.91
N ARG A 287 -27.48 25.65 25.22
CA ARG A 287 -27.97 25.83 23.86
C ARG A 287 -29.22 26.69 23.89
N ILE A 288 -29.17 27.86 23.24
CA ILE A 288 -30.26 28.83 23.23
C ILE A 288 -31.04 28.84 21.92
N ALA A 289 -30.43 28.28 20.83
CA ALA A 289 -31.12 28.22 19.56
C ALA A 289 -30.59 27.10 18.68
N THR A 290 -31.47 26.67 17.75
CA THR A 290 -31.18 25.89 16.56
C THR A 290 -31.64 26.71 15.36
N THR A 291 -30.77 26.90 14.36
CA THR A 291 -31.08 27.70 13.16
C THR A 291 -30.44 27.11 11.91
N THR A 292 -31.07 27.24 10.78
CA THR A 292 -30.51 26.89 9.46
C THR A 292 -29.77 28.09 8.81
N LYS A 293 -30.06 29.31 9.31
CA LYS A 293 -29.40 30.53 8.83
C LYS A 293 -28.10 30.78 9.59
N PRO A 294 -27.05 31.37 8.98
CA PRO A 294 -25.79 31.69 9.66
C PRO A 294 -25.92 32.96 10.52
N LYS A 295 -27.04 33.09 11.20
CA LYS A 295 -27.42 34.23 12.02
C LYS A 295 -28.41 33.83 13.10
N TYR A 296 -28.30 34.43 14.28
CA TYR A 296 -29.28 34.36 15.36
C TYR A 296 -29.39 35.71 16.06
N ILE A 297 -30.56 36.07 16.52
CA ILE A 297 -30.80 37.28 17.31
C ILE A 297 -31.26 36.83 18.70
N ASP A 298 -30.41 37.08 19.68
CA ASP A 298 -30.72 36.81 21.07
C ASP A 298 -31.36 38.05 21.73
N THR A 299 -32.65 37.94 22.03
CA THR A 299 -33.43 39.00 22.68
C THR A 299 -33.51 38.82 24.21
N LYS A 300 -32.96 37.70 24.73
CA LYS A 300 -33.00 37.37 26.17
C LYS A 300 -31.69 37.82 26.85
N VAL A 301 -31.24 39.02 26.57
CA VAL A 301 -30.04 39.63 27.17
C VAL A 301 -30.44 40.82 28.03
N LYS A 302 -29.69 41.08 29.13
CA LYS A 302 -29.98 42.12 30.10
C LYS A 302 -28.88 43.18 30.10
N LYS A 303 -29.23 44.45 30.36
CA LYS A 303 -28.30 45.57 30.54
C LYS A 303 -27.21 45.21 31.59
N ASN A 304 -26.01 45.72 31.40
CA ASN A 304 -24.86 45.60 32.31
C ASN A 304 -24.42 44.15 32.57
N LYS A 305 -24.74 43.21 31.64
CA LYS A 305 -24.28 41.84 31.72
C LYS A 305 -23.35 41.50 30.58
N LYS A 306 -22.34 40.66 30.85
CA LYS A 306 -21.39 40.13 29.86
C LYS A 306 -21.81 38.72 29.52
N TYR A 307 -21.96 38.46 28.21
CA TYR A 307 -22.35 37.17 27.65
C TYR A 307 -21.25 36.62 26.77
N TYR A 308 -21.16 35.29 26.70
CA TYR A 308 -20.26 34.55 25.81
C TYR A 308 -21.09 33.65 24.90
N TYR A 309 -20.75 33.63 23.63
CA TYR A 309 -21.41 32.80 22.62
C TYR A 309 -20.43 31.83 21.99
N LYS A 310 -20.96 30.62 21.67
CA LYS A 310 -20.28 29.59 20.86
C LYS A 310 -21.26 29.07 19.83
N ILE A 311 -20.77 28.70 18.65
CA ILE A 311 -21.54 28.16 17.54
C ILE A 311 -20.99 26.77 17.21
N LYS A 312 -21.87 25.82 16.85
CA LYS A 312 -21.54 24.50 16.38
C LYS A 312 -22.30 24.25 15.08
N ALA A 313 -21.61 23.89 14.00
CA ALA A 313 -22.22 23.44 12.77
C ALA A 313 -22.62 21.95 12.90
N ILE A 314 -23.81 21.62 12.42
CA ILE A 314 -24.43 20.29 12.53
C ILE A 314 -24.56 19.69 11.15
N TYR A 315 -24.09 18.47 11.00
CA TYR A 315 -24.22 17.62 9.82
C TYR A 315 -25.38 16.63 10.00
N SER A 316 -25.84 16.01 8.92
CA SER A 316 -26.87 14.96 8.97
C SER A 316 -26.41 13.79 9.85
N ASN A 317 -25.20 13.32 9.68
CA ASN A 317 -24.55 12.36 10.58
C ASN A 317 -23.90 13.13 11.75
N THR A 318 -24.45 12.98 12.95
CA THR A 318 -24.00 13.69 14.15
C THR A 318 -22.55 13.44 14.57
N LYS A 319 -21.96 12.29 14.16
CA LYS A 319 -20.54 11.95 14.38
C LYS A 319 -19.59 12.89 13.62
N LEU A 320 -20.10 13.62 12.62
CA LEU A 320 -19.35 14.54 11.75
C LEU A 320 -19.63 16.02 12.03
N ASN A 321 -20.31 16.33 13.11
CA ASN A 321 -20.52 17.71 13.55
C ASN A 321 -19.18 18.40 13.79
N SER A 322 -19.15 19.73 13.54
CA SER A 322 -17.99 20.55 13.93
C SER A 322 -17.76 20.54 15.44
N ASP A 323 -16.58 20.95 15.83
CA ASP A 323 -16.36 21.40 17.19
C ASP A 323 -17.09 22.73 17.43
N LYS A 324 -17.25 23.11 18.71
CA LYS A 324 -17.75 24.44 19.04
C LYS A 324 -16.68 25.48 18.75
N THR A 325 -17.11 26.68 18.30
CA THR A 325 -16.18 27.81 18.15
C THR A 325 -15.51 28.16 19.48
N PRO A 326 -14.40 28.91 19.47
CA PRO A 326 -13.95 29.66 20.62
C PRO A 326 -15.08 30.50 21.19
N ALA A 327 -14.90 31.01 22.41
CA ALA A 327 -15.87 31.89 23.05
C ALA A 327 -15.76 33.32 22.54
N TYR A 328 -16.88 33.87 22.07
CA TYR A 328 -16.97 35.28 21.66
C TYR A 328 -17.73 36.05 22.72
N ALA A 329 -17.17 37.13 23.25
CA ALA A 329 -17.73 37.89 24.37
C ALA A 329 -18.36 39.20 23.90
N ILE A 330 -19.41 39.62 24.58
CA ILE A 330 -20.04 40.96 24.42
C ILE A 330 -20.63 41.43 25.74
N VAL A 331 -20.47 42.75 25.97
CA VAL A 331 -21.07 43.44 27.11
C VAL A 331 -22.27 44.23 26.62
N ILE A 332 -23.40 44.09 27.27
CA ILE A 332 -24.67 44.77 26.94
C ILE A 332 -24.75 46.10 27.67
N GLY A 333 -24.46 47.19 26.99
CA GLY A 333 -24.64 48.56 27.46
C GLY A 333 -24.04 48.90 28.83
N LYS A 334 -23.25 49.95 28.92
CA LYS A 334 -23.19 50.68 30.21
C LYS A 334 -24.41 51.54 30.35
#